data_7d5f1cbb9043aabcd999a32fd9d1b7c0
#
_entry.id   7d5f1cbb9043aabcd999a32fd9d1b7c0
#
_cell.length_a   1.000
_cell.length_b   1.000
_cell.length_c   1.000
_cell.angle_alpha   90.00
_cell.angle_beta   90.00
_cell.angle_gamma   90.00
#
_symmetry.space_group_name_H-M   'P 1'
#
loop_
_entity.id
_entity.type
_entity.pdbx_description
1 polymer ?
#
loop_
_entity_poly.entity_id
_entity_poly.type
_entity_poly.pdbx_seq_one_letter_code
_entity_poly.pdbx_strand_id
1 'polypeptide(L)'
;IRQYQARYPDLQLILDVHRDGIQRDASTIVKPVTEIDGEAAAQIMILCGSDSSIPDWGENLRTAAAVTNLLETRYPSLMRPIFFSTGRYNMDLSGHLLLLEFGSQANTLEEALTSARLTGAALADWLKELAAR
;
A
#
# COMPACT_ATOMS: atom_id res chain seq x y z
N ILE A 1 -5.29 -1.09 -15.94
CA ILE A 1 -4.66 -2.29 -15.35
C ILE A 1 -4.70 -3.43 -16.36
N ARG A 2 -5.88 -3.96 -16.78
CA ARG A 2 -6.04 -5.14 -17.67
C ARG A 2 -5.18 -5.11 -18.94
N GLN A 3 -5.03 -3.95 -19.59
CA GLN A 3 -4.17 -3.80 -20.79
C GLN A 3 -2.70 -4.06 -20.47
N TYR A 4 -2.22 -3.59 -19.30
CA TYR A 4 -0.84 -3.82 -18.85
C TYR A 4 -0.62 -5.29 -18.45
N GLN A 5 -1.58 -5.92 -17.75
CA GLN A 5 -1.50 -7.33 -17.44
C GLN A 5 -1.43 -8.21 -18.70
N ALA A 6 -2.23 -7.87 -19.73
CA ALA A 6 -2.17 -8.59 -21.01
C ALA A 6 -0.84 -8.38 -21.75
N ARG A 7 -0.23 -7.21 -21.61
CA ARG A 7 1.05 -6.87 -22.24
C ARG A 7 2.27 -7.44 -21.49
N TYR A 8 2.14 -7.55 -20.17
CA TYR A 8 3.20 -8.00 -19.26
C TYR A 8 2.66 -9.10 -18.34
N PRO A 9 2.58 -10.36 -18.83
CA PRO A 9 1.97 -11.46 -18.08
C PRO A 9 2.76 -11.84 -16.81
N ASP A 10 4.03 -11.45 -16.72
CA ASP A 10 4.94 -11.76 -15.62
C ASP A 10 4.97 -10.68 -14.52
N LEU A 11 3.97 -9.79 -14.48
CA LEU A 11 3.86 -8.80 -13.40
C LEU A 11 3.73 -9.48 -12.04
N GLN A 12 4.72 -9.23 -11.17
CA GLN A 12 4.78 -9.82 -9.82
C GLN A 12 4.02 -9.01 -8.78
N LEU A 13 3.87 -7.70 -8.99
CA LEU A 13 3.20 -6.80 -8.06
C LEU A 13 2.56 -5.64 -8.84
N ILE A 14 1.34 -5.30 -8.47
CA ILE A 14 0.61 -4.15 -9.00
C ILE A 14 0.23 -3.27 -7.82
N LEU A 15 0.63 -2.00 -7.86
CA LEU A 15 0.30 -1.02 -6.84
C LEU A 15 -0.69 0.00 -7.38
N ASP A 16 -1.84 0.09 -6.75
CA ASP A 16 -2.85 1.13 -6.98
C ASP A 16 -2.67 2.19 -5.90
N VAL A 17 -2.12 3.36 -6.29
CA VAL A 17 -1.65 4.39 -5.34
C VAL A 17 -2.72 5.44 -5.15
N HIS A 18 -3.14 5.62 -3.92
CA HIS A 18 -4.20 6.52 -3.50
C HIS A 18 -3.80 7.41 -2.32
N ARG A 19 -4.72 8.26 -1.92
CA ARG A 19 -4.72 9.01 -0.66
C ARG A 19 -6.07 8.83 0.01
N ASP A 20 -6.04 8.46 1.29
CA ASP A 20 -7.22 8.18 2.11
C ASP A 20 -8.08 9.43 2.37
N GLY A 21 -9.36 9.24 2.56
CA GLY A 21 -10.33 10.25 2.99
C GLY A 21 -10.69 10.08 4.45
N ILE A 22 -9.83 10.52 5.39
CA ILE A 22 -10.10 10.33 6.82
C ILE A 22 -10.73 11.58 7.42
N GLN A 23 -12.00 11.48 7.73
CA GLN A 23 -12.76 12.53 8.40
C GLN A 23 -13.32 12.01 9.73
N ARG A 24 -13.01 12.70 10.83
CA ARG A 24 -13.49 12.36 12.17
C ARG A 24 -14.90 12.92 12.42
N ASP A 25 -15.14 14.15 11.96
CA ASP A 25 -16.40 14.87 12.08
C ASP A 25 -16.50 15.94 10.97
N ALA A 26 -17.56 16.75 10.97
CA ALA A 26 -17.80 17.75 9.93
C ALA A 26 -16.69 18.82 9.77
N SER A 27 -15.84 19.00 10.79
CA SER A 27 -14.81 20.04 10.86
C SER A 27 -13.39 19.49 10.98
N THR A 28 -13.22 18.20 11.26
CA THR A 28 -11.93 17.59 11.61
C THR A 28 -11.54 16.51 10.60
N ILE A 29 -10.45 16.75 9.88
CA ILE A 29 -9.78 15.73 9.07
C ILE A 29 -8.56 15.19 9.81
N VAL A 30 -8.24 13.91 9.61
CA VAL A 30 -7.11 13.25 10.28
C VAL A 30 -5.92 13.17 9.35
N LYS A 31 -4.77 13.57 9.85
CA LYS A 31 -3.48 13.54 9.17
C LYS A 31 -2.62 12.41 9.77
N PRO A 32 -2.55 11.23 9.14
CA PRO A 32 -1.64 10.17 9.57
C PRO A 32 -0.22 10.53 9.15
N VAL A 33 0.64 10.78 10.12
CA VAL A 33 2.03 11.22 9.90
C VAL A 33 2.96 10.55 10.92
N THR A 34 4.16 10.26 10.49
CA THR A 34 5.28 9.78 11.31
C THR A 34 6.56 10.52 10.93
N GLU A 35 7.65 10.22 11.62
CA GLU A 35 8.99 10.72 11.29
C GLU A 35 9.92 9.53 11.05
N ILE A 36 10.61 9.52 9.92
CA ILE A 36 11.58 8.51 9.55
C ILE A 36 12.90 9.22 9.22
N ASP A 37 13.94 8.89 9.96
CA ASP A 37 15.28 9.49 9.80
C ASP A 37 15.28 11.04 9.82
N GLY A 38 14.40 11.64 10.62
CA GLY A 38 14.26 13.09 10.76
C GLY A 38 13.39 13.76 9.68
N GLU A 39 12.81 13.00 8.76
CA GLU A 39 11.89 13.50 7.74
C GLU A 39 10.45 13.11 8.04
N ALA A 40 9.52 14.07 7.91
CA ALA A 40 8.10 13.80 8.03
C ALA A 40 7.61 12.93 6.86
N ALA A 41 6.92 11.85 7.18
CA ALA A 41 6.37 10.89 6.22
C ALA A 41 4.89 10.63 6.49
N ALA A 42 4.08 10.54 5.44
CA ALA A 42 2.69 10.13 5.55
C ALA A 42 2.64 8.63 5.90
N GLN A 43 1.89 8.24 6.93
CA GLN A 43 1.72 6.82 7.23
C GLN A 43 0.92 6.13 6.13
N ILE A 44 1.33 4.91 5.79
CA ILE A 44 0.76 4.14 4.69
C ILE A 44 -0.24 3.11 5.22
N MET A 45 -1.37 2.96 4.56
CA MET A 45 -2.33 1.88 4.80
C MET A 45 -2.47 1.03 3.54
N ILE A 46 -2.52 -0.27 3.71
CA ILE A 46 -2.87 -1.20 2.62
C ILE A 46 -4.32 -1.62 2.79
N LEU A 47 -5.12 -1.48 1.74
CA LEU A 47 -6.43 -2.12 1.64
C LEU A 47 -6.25 -3.56 1.18
N CYS A 48 -6.99 -4.45 1.83
CA CYS A 48 -7.04 -5.87 1.51
C CYS A 48 -8.48 -6.34 1.38
N GLY A 49 -8.73 -7.29 0.49
CA GLY A 49 -10.01 -7.95 0.37
C GLY A 49 -10.36 -8.77 1.62
N SER A 50 -11.65 -8.82 1.97
CA SER A 50 -12.11 -9.46 3.21
C SER A 50 -12.95 -10.71 3.00
N ASP A 51 -13.36 -11.02 1.78
CA ASP A 51 -14.26 -12.14 1.51
C ASP A 51 -14.18 -12.69 0.07
N SER A 52 -14.93 -13.75 -0.18
CA SER A 52 -14.98 -14.46 -1.47
C SER A 52 -15.58 -13.65 -2.63
N SER A 53 -16.08 -12.42 -2.43
CA SER A 53 -16.48 -11.53 -3.53
C SER A 53 -15.27 -10.99 -4.30
N ILE A 54 -14.09 -11.13 -3.72
CA ILE A 54 -12.79 -10.79 -4.31
C ILE A 54 -12.06 -12.10 -4.57
N PRO A 55 -11.91 -12.53 -5.84
CA PRO A 55 -11.12 -13.69 -6.19
C PRO A 55 -9.70 -13.55 -5.61
N ASP A 56 -9.15 -14.66 -5.14
CA ASP A 56 -7.78 -14.72 -4.60
C ASP A 56 -7.50 -13.77 -3.41
N TRP A 57 -8.54 -13.37 -2.64
CA TRP A 57 -8.36 -12.49 -1.48
C TRP A 57 -7.34 -13.02 -0.46
N GLY A 58 -7.22 -14.34 -0.32
CA GLY A 58 -6.22 -14.95 0.55
C GLY A 58 -4.79 -14.70 0.07
N GLU A 59 -4.54 -14.68 -1.25
CA GLU A 59 -3.25 -14.31 -1.83
C GLU A 59 -2.99 -12.82 -1.71
N ASN A 60 -4.03 -12.01 -1.94
CA ASN A 60 -3.97 -10.57 -1.71
C ASN A 60 -3.57 -10.24 -0.26
N LEU A 61 -4.14 -10.94 0.73
CA LEU A 61 -3.78 -10.79 2.14
C LEU A 61 -2.32 -11.20 2.41
N ARG A 62 -1.85 -12.31 1.82
CA ARG A 62 -0.43 -12.72 1.98
C ARG A 62 0.52 -11.66 1.43
N THR A 63 0.21 -11.12 0.25
CA THR A 63 1.00 -10.06 -0.38
C THR A 63 0.97 -8.79 0.47
N ALA A 64 -0.20 -8.38 0.95
CA ALA A 64 -0.36 -7.22 1.84
C ALA A 64 0.44 -7.38 3.14
N ALA A 65 0.37 -8.56 3.78
CA ALA A 65 1.11 -8.86 5.00
C ALA A 65 2.63 -8.85 4.77
N ALA A 66 3.10 -9.41 3.65
CA ALA A 66 4.52 -9.42 3.30
C ALA A 66 5.06 -8.00 3.09
N VAL A 67 4.34 -7.16 2.35
CA VAL A 67 4.72 -5.77 2.11
C VAL A 67 4.65 -4.94 3.41
N THR A 68 3.62 -5.13 4.23
CA THR A 68 3.52 -4.46 5.54
C THR A 68 4.70 -4.82 6.43
N ASN A 69 5.02 -6.12 6.54
CA ASN A 69 6.15 -6.57 7.34
C ASN A 69 7.50 -6.03 6.84
N LEU A 70 7.71 -6.01 5.52
CA LEU A 70 8.90 -5.44 4.90
C LEU A 70 9.07 -3.96 5.29
N LEU A 71 8.01 -3.17 5.09
CA LEU A 71 8.06 -1.72 5.32
C LEU A 71 8.16 -1.39 6.80
N GLU A 72 7.43 -2.07 7.68
CA GLU A 72 7.47 -1.83 9.12
C GLU A 72 8.80 -2.28 9.75
N THR A 73 9.42 -3.33 9.22
CA THR A 73 10.75 -3.78 9.65
C THR A 73 11.83 -2.76 9.25
N ARG A 74 11.73 -2.21 8.04
CA ARG A 74 12.74 -1.28 7.52
C ARG A 74 12.53 0.15 8.02
N TYR A 75 11.28 0.55 8.21
CA TYR A 75 10.85 1.90 8.60
C TYR A 75 9.76 1.81 9.67
N PRO A 76 10.13 1.55 10.94
CA PRO A 76 9.17 1.43 12.03
C PRO A 76 8.21 2.62 12.12
N SER A 77 6.94 2.36 12.37
CA SER A 77 5.83 3.33 12.41
C SER A 77 5.39 3.92 11.06
N LEU A 78 5.97 3.49 9.94
CA LEU A 78 5.52 3.93 8.62
C LEU A 78 4.15 3.34 8.25
N MET A 79 3.87 2.10 8.68
CA MET A 79 2.64 1.41 8.31
C MET A 79 1.50 1.64 9.33
N ARG A 80 0.32 1.85 8.81
CA ARG A 80 -0.95 1.70 9.53
C ARG A 80 -1.39 0.23 9.47
N PRO A 81 -2.28 -0.23 10.37
CA PRO A 81 -2.88 -1.57 10.25
C PRO A 81 -3.53 -1.78 8.87
N ILE A 82 -3.44 -3.01 8.34
CA ILE A 82 -4.14 -3.39 7.12
C ILE A 82 -5.66 -3.17 7.31
N PHE A 83 -6.28 -2.56 6.34
CA PHE A 83 -7.72 -2.32 6.33
C PHE A 83 -8.44 -3.35 5.45
N PHE A 84 -9.33 -4.12 6.06
CA PHE A 84 -10.14 -5.10 5.34
C PHE A 84 -11.40 -4.45 4.77
N SER A 85 -11.63 -4.66 3.47
CA SER A 85 -12.78 -4.09 2.76
C SER A 85 -13.49 -5.14 1.90
N THR A 86 -14.81 -5.03 1.82
CA THR A 86 -15.63 -5.78 0.85
C THR A 86 -15.66 -5.10 -0.53
N GLY A 87 -15.16 -3.87 -0.64
CA GLY A 87 -14.99 -3.16 -1.90
C GLY A 87 -13.91 -3.80 -2.77
N ARG A 88 -14.14 -3.92 -4.07
CA ARG A 88 -13.22 -4.61 -4.98
C ARG A 88 -11.94 -3.83 -5.23
N TYR A 89 -12.01 -2.52 -5.43
CA TYR A 89 -10.85 -1.63 -5.64
C TYR A 89 -9.77 -2.23 -6.56
N ASN A 90 -10.18 -2.83 -7.68
CA ASN A 90 -9.33 -3.56 -8.62
C ASN A 90 -8.66 -4.84 -8.07
N MET A 91 -8.84 -5.20 -6.80
CA MET A 91 -8.23 -6.40 -6.19
C MET A 91 -8.77 -7.71 -6.80
N ASP A 92 -9.90 -7.65 -7.53
CA ASP A 92 -10.43 -8.76 -8.31
C ASP A 92 -9.62 -9.07 -9.58
N LEU A 93 -8.62 -8.26 -9.91
CA LEU A 93 -7.78 -8.44 -11.09
C LEU A 93 -6.54 -9.28 -10.85
N SER A 94 -6.05 -9.35 -9.61
CA SER A 94 -4.87 -10.15 -9.23
C SER A 94 -4.75 -10.24 -7.72
N GLY A 95 -4.36 -11.40 -7.20
CA GLY A 95 -3.97 -11.58 -5.80
C GLY A 95 -2.72 -10.77 -5.38
N HIS A 96 -1.96 -10.28 -6.35
CA HIS A 96 -0.79 -9.44 -6.13
C HIS A 96 -1.04 -7.95 -6.41
N LEU A 97 -2.30 -7.54 -6.50
CA LEU A 97 -2.67 -6.13 -6.58
C LEU A 97 -2.97 -5.60 -5.19
N LEU A 98 -2.30 -4.53 -4.82
CA LEU A 98 -2.50 -3.83 -3.54
C LEU A 98 -2.94 -2.40 -3.79
N LEU A 99 -3.97 -1.95 -3.07
CA LEU A 99 -4.28 -0.53 -2.96
C LEU A 99 -3.55 0.04 -1.75
N LEU A 100 -2.72 1.06 -1.98
CA LEU A 100 -1.95 1.75 -0.96
C LEU A 100 -2.44 3.18 -0.78
N GLU A 101 -2.81 3.52 0.45
CA GLU A 101 -3.15 4.87 0.85
C GLU A 101 -1.92 5.57 1.46
N PHE A 102 -1.32 6.50 0.73
CA PHE A 102 -0.20 7.32 1.21
C PHE A 102 -0.72 8.52 1.99
N GLY A 103 -1.02 8.30 3.26
CA GLY A 103 -1.62 9.29 4.12
C GLY A 103 -3.09 9.58 3.78
N SER A 104 -3.51 10.79 4.08
CA SER A 104 -4.87 11.28 3.81
C SER A 104 -4.85 12.60 3.03
N GLN A 105 -6.04 13.14 2.76
CA GLN A 105 -6.20 14.48 2.18
C GLN A 105 -5.57 15.60 3.02
N ALA A 106 -5.25 15.33 4.30
CA ALA A 106 -4.63 16.30 5.21
C ALA A 106 -3.09 16.30 5.16
N ASN A 107 -2.46 15.26 4.58
CA ASN A 107 -1.00 15.22 4.45
C ASN A 107 -0.52 16.17 3.35
N THR A 108 0.69 16.71 3.53
CA THR A 108 1.36 17.49 2.48
C THR A 108 1.83 16.57 1.35
N LEU A 109 2.15 17.16 0.20
CA LEU A 109 2.74 16.44 -0.92
C LEU A 109 4.12 15.87 -0.54
N GLU A 110 4.93 16.65 0.18
CA GLU A 110 6.27 16.25 0.64
C GLU A 110 6.20 15.01 1.52
N GLU A 111 5.29 14.98 2.50
CA GLU A 111 5.08 13.81 3.36
C GLU A 111 4.71 12.55 2.56
N ALA A 112 3.82 12.70 1.57
CA ALA A 112 3.43 11.59 0.70
C ALA A 112 4.60 11.13 -0.21
N LEU A 113 5.38 12.06 -0.75
CA LEU A 113 6.55 11.76 -1.58
C LEU A 113 7.67 11.09 -0.78
N THR A 114 7.90 11.50 0.48
CA THR A 114 8.85 10.83 1.39
C THR A 114 8.45 9.36 1.54
N SER A 115 7.20 9.07 1.89
CA SER A 115 6.71 7.69 2.03
C SER A 115 6.79 6.91 0.72
N ALA A 116 6.47 7.53 -0.41
CA ALA A 116 6.57 6.87 -1.71
C ALA A 116 8.01 6.49 -2.08
N ARG A 117 9.00 7.36 -1.79
CA ARG A 117 10.43 7.07 -1.98
C ARG A 117 10.90 5.91 -1.11
N LEU A 118 10.54 5.92 0.17
CA LEU A 118 10.88 4.85 1.12
C LEU A 118 10.28 3.51 0.68
N THR A 119 9.01 3.51 0.31
CA THR A 119 8.31 2.33 -0.19
C THR A 119 8.95 1.80 -1.48
N GLY A 120 9.21 2.66 -2.43
CA GLY A 120 9.83 2.30 -3.71
C GLY A 120 11.22 1.68 -3.52
N ALA A 121 12.05 2.24 -2.65
CA ALA A 121 13.37 1.71 -2.32
C ALA A 121 13.28 0.31 -1.68
N ALA A 122 12.41 0.14 -0.67
CA ALA A 122 12.24 -1.16 0.00
C ALA A 122 11.72 -2.24 -0.95
N LEU A 123 10.72 -1.94 -1.76
CA LEU A 123 10.15 -2.88 -2.72
C LEU A 123 11.15 -3.24 -3.82
N ALA A 124 11.93 -2.29 -4.33
CA ALA A 124 12.94 -2.56 -5.34
C ALA A 124 14.01 -3.53 -4.84
N ASP A 125 14.48 -3.38 -3.61
CA ASP A 125 15.46 -4.28 -3.00
C ASP A 125 14.84 -5.68 -2.78
N TRP A 126 13.63 -5.75 -2.22
CA TRP A 126 12.92 -7.00 -1.99
C TRP A 126 12.66 -7.79 -3.28
N LEU A 127 12.22 -7.12 -4.34
CA LEU A 127 11.98 -7.78 -5.64
C LEU A 127 13.29 -8.29 -6.27
N LYS A 128 14.41 -7.58 -6.12
CA LYS A 128 15.72 -8.08 -6.55
C LYS A 128 16.14 -9.34 -5.79
N GLU A 129 15.91 -9.38 -4.47
CA GLU A 129 16.21 -10.54 -3.65
C GLU A 129 15.35 -11.76 -4.06
N LEU A 130 14.07 -11.54 -4.37
CA LEU A 130 13.19 -12.59 -4.86
C LEU A 130 13.63 -13.14 -6.22
N ALA A 131 14.06 -12.27 -7.13
CA ALA A 131 14.54 -12.66 -8.46
C ALA A 131 15.90 -13.38 -8.45
N ALA A 132 16.67 -13.27 -7.36
CA ALA A 132 17.97 -13.92 -7.20
C ALA A 132 17.90 -15.33 -6.59
N ARG A 133 16.71 -15.79 -6.18
CA ARG A 133 16.45 -17.13 -5.58
C ARG A 133 16.09 -18.14 -6.62
#